data_8a529942f7c95426b51135a8e5c5de9c
#
_entry.id   8a529942f7c95426b51135a8e5c5de9c
#
_cell.length_a   1.000
_cell.length_b   1.000
_cell.length_c   1.000
_cell.angle_alpha   90.00
_cell.angle_beta   90.00
_cell.angle_gamma   90.00
#
_symmetry.space_group_name_H-M   'P 1'
#
loop_
_entity.id
_entity.type
_entity.pdbx_description
1 polymer ?
#
loop_
_entity_poly.entity_id
_entity_poly.type
_entity_poly.pdbx_seq_one_letter_code
_entity_poly.pdbx_strand_id
1 'polypeptide(L)'
;GVNLFYRKKTGVELTPAGLEMQKHCTKIFNSINIMDESIKEYSLVSSGIVRVTANLSSITQFLPEDLSTFSKKFPKIKIKLKEKTSSGVISSVKESLSDIGIFSEHVENTERLRIIDYKSDTLVLVVPEYQPLVSKLTVKIKDFVKFEMVGLEKGSSLQAMIDKQVQKQNLKMKKKLETVSFEGIRGMVEAGLGISVLPTGAIKPYLKSSKLKIIKIDEEWAKRSIKIAIKNDDSIGKAGALLLNHLIS
;
A
#
# COMPACT_ATOMS: atom_id res chain seq x y z
N GLY A 1 25.16 -18.04 26.93
CA GLY A 1 23.74 -18.28 26.88
C GLY A 1 22.95 -17.01 27.11
N VAL A 2 22.06 -16.64 26.17
CA VAL A 2 21.18 -15.47 26.31
C VAL A 2 19.73 -16.00 26.34
N ASN A 3 18.92 -15.51 27.27
CA ASN A 3 17.51 -15.87 27.34
C ASN A 3 16.77 -15.22 26.16
N LEU A 4 16.00 -16.03 25.42
CA LEU A 4 15.21 -15.57 24.27
C LEU A 4 13.76 -15.22 24.66
N PHE A 5 13.30 -15.65 25.82
CA PHE A 5 11.93 -15.49 26.29
C PHE A 5 11.88 -15.01 27.73
N TYR A 6 10.93 -14.13 28.03
CA TYR A 6 10.45 -13.84 29.36
C TYR A 6 9.27 -14.76 29.68
N ARG A 7 9.34 -15.53 30.76
CA ARG A 7 8.19 -16.31 31.25
C ARG A 7 7.33 -15.43 32.15
N LYS A 8 6.07 -15.28 31.79
CA LYS A 8 5.05 -14.55 32.56
C LYS A 8 3.95 -15.52 33.00
N LYS A 9 3.18 -15.16 34.02
CA LYS A 9 2.03 -15.97 34.48
C LYS A 9 0.98 -16.18 33.37
N THR A 10 0.90 -15.30 32.40
CA THR A 10 -0.05 -15.29 31.28
C THR A 10 0.54 -15.79 29.96
N GLY A 11 1.78 -16.29 29.93
CA GLY A 11 2.41 -16.78 28.70
C GLY A 11 3.89 -16.44 28.57
N VAL A 12 4.37 -16.32 27.34
CA VAL A 12 5.78 -16.10 27.02
C VAL A 12 5.91 -14.86 26.14
N GLU A 13 6.83 -13.96 26.46
CA GLU A 13 7.19 -12.81 25.63
C GLU A 13 8.64 -12.91 25.17
N LEU A 14 8.93 -12.40 23.98
CA LEU A 14 10.29 -12.36 23.45
C LEU A 14 11.13 -11.28 24.16
N THR A 15 12.36 -11.63 24.48
CA THR A 15 13.38 -10.66 24.86
C THR A 15 13.86 -9.90 23.63
N PRO A 16 14.65 -8.79 23.75
CA PRO A 16 15.31 -8.16 22.61
C PRO A 16 16.15 -9.14 21.78
N ALA A 17 16.87 -10.07 22.44
CA ALA A 17 17.61 -11.15 21.77
C ALA A 17 16.67 -12.15 21.08
N GLY A 18 15.50 -12.44 21.71
CA GLY A 18 14.46 -13.27 21.12
C GLY A 18 13.85 -12.66 19.87
N LEU A 19 13.61 -11.35 19.86
CA LEU A 19 13.13 -10.63 18.67
C LEU A 19 14.15 -10.67 17.52
N GLU A 20 15.44 -10.53 17.83
CA GLU A 20 16.49 -10.62 16.81
C GLU A 20 16.60 -12.04 16.26
N MET A 21 16.56 -13.06 17.13
CA MET A 21 16.52 -14.46 16.72
C MET A 21 15.30 -14.77 15.85
N GLN A 22 14.12 -14.27 16.22
CA GLN A 22 12.89 -14.44 15.43
C GLN A 22 13.05 -13.92 14.00
N LYS A 23 13.69 -12.74 13.82
CA LYS A 23 13.98 -12.20 12.48
C LYS A 23 14.87 -13.14 11.66
N HIS A 24 15.90 -13.69 12.27
CA HIS A 24 16.79 -14.64 11.60
C HIS A 24 16.09 -15.96 11.28
N CYS A 25 15.35 -16.54 12.21
CA CYS A 25 14.55 -17.73 11.98
C CYS A 25 13.55 -17.52 10.83
N THR A 26 12.86 -16.40 10.82
CA THR A 26 11.92 -16.06 9.73
C THR A 26 12.62 -16.05 8.35
N LYS A 27 13.84 -15.49 8.28
CA LYS A 27 14.63 -15.50 7.02
C LYS A 27 15.02 -16.90 6.59
N ILE A 28 15.45 -17.75 7.54
CA ILE A 28 15.83 -19.14 7.27
C ILE A 28 14.63 -19.93 6.75
N PHE A 29 13.48 -19.88 7.44
CA PHE A 29 12.28 -20.58 7.01
C PHE A 29 11.78 -20.09 5.65
N ASN A 30 11.87 -18.78 5.37
CA ASN A 30 11.54 -18.27 4.04
C ASN A 30 12.49 -18.78 2.97
N SER A 31 13.80 -18.89 3.25
CA SER A 31 14.78 -19.44 2.30
C SER A 31 14.49 -20.92 2.01
N ILE A 32 14.11 -21.70 3.02
CA ILE A 32 13.70 -23.08 2.84
C ILE A 32 12.44 -23.19 1.96
N ASN A 33 11.45 -22.34 2.20
CA ASN A 33 10.23 -22.31 1.40
C ASN A 33 10.51 -21.91 -0.06
N ILE A 34 11.39 -20.93 -0.29
CA ILE A 34 11.81 -20.51 -1.64
C ILE A 34 12.51 -21.69 -2.35
N MET A 35 13.40 -22.37 -1.66
CA MET A 35 14.09 -23.56 -2.20
C MET A 35 13.09 -24.64 -2.62
N ASP A 36 12.15 -24.99 -1.75
CA ASP A 36 11.12 -26.01 -2.04
C ASP A 36 10.23 -25.59 -3.22
N GLU A 37 9.81 -24.33 -3.27
CA GLU A 37 9.04 -23.77 -4.38
C GLU A 37 9.85 -23.78 -5.69
N SER A 38 11.13 -23.39 -5.65
CA SER A 38 12.01 -23.38 -6.82
C SER A 38 12.24 -24.78 -7.40
N ILE A 39 12.42 -25.77 -6.54
CA ILE A 39 12.58 -27.16 -6.98
C ILE A 39 11.28 -27.68 -7.64
N LYS A 40 10.12 -27.35 -7.10
CA LYS A 40 8.82 -27.70 -7.68
C LYS A 40 8.59 -27.03 -9.04
N GLU A 41 9.11 -25.85 -9.28
CA GLU A 41 9.04 -25.16 -10.58
C GLU A 41 9.81 -25.88 -11.70
N TYR A 42 10.84 -26.67 -11.37
CA TYR A 42 11.54 -27.50 -12.37
C TYR A 42 10.67 -28.63 -12.93
N SER A 43 9.63 -29.02 -12.21
CA SER A 43 8.75 -30.12 -12.62
C SER A 43 7.52 -29.70 -13.43
N LEU A 44 7.13 -28.40 -13.45
CA LEU A 44 5.91 -27.92 -14.13
C LEU A 44 6.11 -26.49 -14.66
N VAL A 45 6.18 -26.34 -15.96
CA VAL A 45 6.55 -25.12 -16.73
C VAL A 45 5.67 -23.85 -16.47
N SER A 46 4.62 -23.88 -15.68
CA SER A 46 3.74 -22.72 -15.46
C SER A 46 2.97 -22.79 -14.13
N SER A 47 3.57 -23.37 -13.10
CA SER A 47 2.99 -23.40 -11.75
C SER A 47 3.95 -22.76 -10.76
N GLY A 48 3.42 -22.23 -9.68
CA GLY A 48 4.24 -21.60 -8.63
C GLY A 48 3.40 -20.72 -7.72
N ILE A 49 4.05 -20.18 -6.70
CA ILE A 49 3.45 -19.20 -5.77
C ILE A 49 4.25 -17.91 -5.88
N VAL A 50 3.56 -16.81 -6.16
CA VAL A 50 4.15 -15.46 -6.13
C VAL A 50 3.66 -14.72 -4.89
N ARG A 51 4.59 -14.27 -4.07
CA ARG A 51 4.31 -13.49 -2.87
C ARG A 51 4.35 -12.01 -3.21
N VAL A 52 3.21 -11.36 -3.19
CA VAL A 52 3.07 -9.93 -3.47
C VAL A 52 2.72 -9.20 -2.17
N THR A 53 3.42 -8.13 -1.90
CA THR A 53 3.04 -7.19 -0.83
C THR A 53 2.76 -5.83 -1.46
N ALA A 54 1.62 -5.25 -1.15
CA ALA A 54 1.21 -3.98 -1.75
C ALA A 54 0.59 -3.04 -0.72
N ASN A 55 0.63 -1.74 -1.01
CA ASN A 55 -0.06 -0.76 -0.19
C ASN A 55 -1.55 -0.68 -0.53
N LEU A 56 -2.34 -0.10 0.37
CA LEU A 56 -3.79 0.04 0.23
C LEU A 56 -4.20 0.66 -1.11
N SER A 57 -3.52 1.72 -1.57
CA SER A 57 -3.84 2.38 -2.84
C SER A 57 -3.72 1.42 -4.04
N SER A 58 -2.68 0.60 -4.06
CA SER A 58 -2.44 -0.35 -5.15
C SER A 58 -3.45 -1.50 -5.14
N ILE A 59 -3.77 -2.02 -3.93
CA ILE A 59 -4.73 -3.11 -3.76
C ILE A 59 -6.14 -2.68 -4.18
N THR A 60 -6.54 -1.46 -3.86
CA THR A 60 -7.90 -1.00 -4.14
C THR A 60 -8.11 -0.53 -5.57
N GLN A 61 -7.07 -0.04 -6.26
CA GLN A 61 -7.25 0.65 -7.54
C GLN A 61 -6.75 -0.13 -8.75
N PHE A 62 -5.61 -0.81 -8.66
CA PHE A 62 -4.90 -1.33 -9.83
C PHE A 62 -4.84 -2.85 -9.84
N LEU A 63 -4.44 -3.44 -8.72
CA LEU A 63 -4.22 -4.89 -8.62
C LEU A 63 -5.44 -5.76 -8.96
N PRO A 64 -6.70 -5.39 -8.64
CA PRO A 64 -7.83 -6.25 -8.96
C PRO A 64 -7.95 -6.58 -10.45
N GLU A 65 -7.80 -5.59 -11.32
CA GLU A 65 -7.89 -5.77 -12.77
C GLU A 65 -6.66 -6.52 -13.31
N ASP A 66 -5.45 -6.07 -12.93
CA ASP A 66 -4.20 -6.67 -13.38
C ASP A 66 -4.07 -8.15 -12.93
N LEU A 67 -4.45 -8.47 -11.69
CA LEU A 67 -4.44 -9.85 -11.19
C LEU A 67 -5.55 -10.71 -11.80
N SER A 68 -6.71 -10.14 -12.10
CA SER A 68 -7.78 -10.86 -12.80
C SER A 68 -7.33 -11.31 -14.19
N THR A 69 -6.72 -10.42 -14.96
CA THR A 69 -6.21 -10.71 -16.31
C THR A 69 -5.03 -11.69 -16.26
N PHE A 70 -4.14 -11.53 -15.30
CA PHE A 70 -3.03 -12.47 -15.07
C PHE A 70 -3.51 -13.87 -14.73
N SER A 71 -4.46 -14.01 -13.79
CA SER A 71 -4.96 -15.32 -13.35
C SER A 71 -5.68 -16.08 -14.46
N LYS A 72 -6.34 -15.39 -15.39
CA LYS A 72 -6.93 -16.01 -16.59
C LYS A 72 -5.85 -16.55 -17.53
N LYS A 73 -4.74 -15.85 -17.68
CA LYS A 73 -3.61 -16.23 -18.54
C LYS A 73 -2.75 -17.35 -17.93
N PHE A 74 -2.60 -17.35 -16.60
CA PHE A 74 -1.76 -18.29 -15.86
C PHE A 74 -2.50 -18.93 -14.66
N PRO A 75 -3.50 -19.78 -14.91
CA PRO A 75 -4.41 -20.29 -13.87
C PRO A 75 -3.75 -21.21 -12.84
N LYS A 76 -2.55 -21.72 -13.13
CA LYS A 76 -1.78 -22.58 -12.23
C LYS A 76 -0.85 -21.81 -11.29
N ILE A 77 -0.68 -20.49 -11.48
CA ILE A 77 0.13 -19.64 -10.60
C ILE A 77 -0.77 -19.09 -9.49
N LYS A 78 -0.38 -19.35 -8.25
CA LYS A 78 -1.07 -18.82 -7.06
C LYS A 78 -0.41 -17.52 -6.62
N ILE A 79 -1.21 -16.50 -6.32
CA ILE A 79 -0.73 -15.22 -5.79
C ILE A 79 -1.10 -15.14 -4.32
N LYS A 80 -0.09 -14.94 -3.45
CA LYS A 80 -0.29 -14.63 -2.03
C LYS A 80 -0.12 -13.12 -1.85
N LEU A 81 -1.23 -12.39 -1.81
CA LEU A 81 -1.24 -10.94 -1.63
C LEU A 81 -1.35 -10.57 -0.15
N LYS A 82 -0.48 -9.66 0.31
CA LYS A 82 -0.54 -9.07 1.66
C LYS A 82 -0.55 -7.56 1.58
N GLU A 83 -1.40 -6.93 2.38
CA GLU A 83 -1.40 -5.49 2.56
C GLU A 83 -0.35 -5.07 3.60
N LYS A 84 0.40 -4.02 3.29
CA LYS A 84 1.30 -3.33 4.21
C LYS A 84 1.41 -1.85 3.85
N THR A 85 1.94 -1.04 4.76
CA THR A 85 2.37 0.33 4.44
C THR A 85 3.49 0.31 3.40
N SER A 86 3.70 1.39 2.65
CA SER A 86 4.76 1.43 1.63
C SER A 86 6.16 1.13 2.20
N SER A 87 6.47 1.59 3.42
CA SER A 87 7.72 1.21 4.10
C SER A 87 7.76 -0.28 4.46
N GLY A 88 6.64 -0.84 4.91
CA GLY A 88 6.51 -2.27 5.18
C GLY A 88 6.62 -3.15 3.93
N VAL A 89 6.19 -2.63 2.76
CA VAL A 89 6.41 -3.28 1.46
C VAL A 89 7.90 -3.38 1.15
N ILE A 90 8.63 -2.26 1.25
CA ILE A 90 10.08 -2.22 0.99
C ILE A 90 10.83 -3.17 1.94
N SER A 91 10.52 -3.15 3.24
CA SER A 91 11.11 -4.09 4.20
C SER A 91 10.83 -5.54 3.81
N SER A 92 9.60 -5.87 3.40
CA SER A 92 9.22 -7.24 3.02
C SER A 92 10.01 -7.75 1.81
N VAL A 93 10.27 -6.90 0.81
CA VAL A 93 11.08 -7.28 -0.35
C VAL A 93 12.54 -7.44 0.02
N LYS A 94 13.11 -6.50 0.81
CA LYS A 94 14.50 -6.59 1.30
C LYS A 94 14.76 -7.87 2.10
N GLU A 95 13.80 -8.26 2.92
CA GLU A 95 13.88 -9.45 3.76
C GLU A 95 13.48 -10.75 3.04
N SER A 96 13.21 -10.70 1.73
CA SER A 96 12.75 -11.84 0.91
C SER A 96 11.45 -12.49 1.43
N LEU A 97 10.64 -11.72 2.16
CA LEU A 97 9.29 -12.11 2.58
C LEU A 97 8.26 -11.95 1.45
N SER A 98 8.60 -11.17 0.44
CA SER A 98 7.82 -10.95 -0.78
C SER A 98 8.74 -10.94 -1.99
N ASP A 99 8.25 -11.48 -3.09
CA ASP A 99 8.93 -11.52 -4.37
C ASP A 99 8.76 -10.19 -5.10
N ILE A 100 7.56 -9.62 -5.03
CA ILE A 100 7.18 -8.35 -5.65
C ILE A 100 6.55 -7.45 -4.58
N GLY A 101 7.02 -6.21 -4.50
CA GLY A 101 6.45 -5.16 -3.66
C GLY A 101 5.84 -4.05 -4.50
N ILE A 102 4.65 -3.57 -4.17
CA ILE A 102 3.99 -2.46 -4.88
C ILE A 102 3.69 -1.35 -3.87
N PHE A 103 4.23 -0.16 -4.12
CA PHE A 103 4.23 0.93 -3.15
C PHE A 103 4.09 2.29 -3.81
N SER A 104 3.66 3.30 -3.04
CA SER A 104 3.66 4.69 -3.51
C SER A 104 5.05 5.29 -3.38
N GLU A 105 5.42 6.11 -4.34
CA GLU A 105 6.63 6.93 -4.30
C GLU A 105 6.80 7.68 -2.96
N HIS A 106 8.00 8.15 -2.66
CA HIS A 106 8.39 8.84 -1.43
C HIS A 106 8.64 7.94 -0.21
N VAL A 107 9.12 6.72 -0.46
CA VAL A 107 9.63 5.84 0.60
C VAL A 107 11.15 5.85 0.58
N GLU A 108 11.73 6.02 1.76
CA GLU A 108 13.18 5.93 1.98
C GLU A 108 13.64 4.46 2.00
N ASN A 109 14.95 4.27 1.95
CA ASN A 109 15.58 2.94 2.05
C ASN A 109 15.21 1.99 0.90
N THR A 110 15.24 2.46 -0.34
CA THR A 110 15.04 1.62 -1.53
C THR A 110 16.35 1.07 -2.11
N GLU A 111 17.50 1.40 -1.52
CA GLU A 111 18.81 0.92 -1.96
C GLU A 111 18.85 -0.61 -2.02
N ARG A 112 19.55 -1.15 -2.98
CA ARG A 112 19.67 -2.60 -3.28
C ARG A 112 18.38 -3.25 -3.77
N LEU A 113 17.36 -2.45 -4.14
CA LEU A 113 16.18 -2.93 -4.82
C LEU A 113 16.14 -2.35 -6.23
N ARG A 114 15.67 -3.15 -7.17
CA ARG A 114 15.29 -2.66 -8.50
C ARG A 114 13.90 -2.07 -8.40
N ILE A 115 13.79 -0.79 -8.73
CA ILE A 115 12.53 -0.03 -8.71
C ILE A 115 12.07 0.19 -10.14
N ILE A 116 10.81 -0.11 -10.40
CA ILE A 116 10.19 -0.06 -11.73
C ILE A 116 8.91 0.77 -11.63
N ASP A 117 8.66 1.62 -12.63
CA ASP A 117 7.40 2.34 -12.71
C ASP A 117 6.23 1.40 -13.01
N TYR A 118 5.09 1.63 -12.37
CA TYR A 118 3.92 0.78 -12.53
C TYR A 118 2.71 1.57 -13.01
N LYS A 119 2.13 2.40 -12.19
CA LYS A 119 0.95 3.22 -12.50
C LYS A 119 1.11 4.63 -11.95
N SER A 120 0.28 5.54 -12.41
CA SER A 120 0.13 6.87 -11.83
C SER A 120 -1.22 6.99 -11.13
N ASP A 121 -1.26 7.84 -10.10
CA ASP A 121 -2.44 8.09 -9.28
C ASP A 121 -2.61 9.60 -9.05
N THR A 122 -3.84 10.05 -8.90
CA THR A 122 -4.16 11.45 -8.59
C THR A 122 -5.06 11.50 -7.38
N LEU A 123 -4.71 12.35 -6.42
CA LEU A 123 -5.49 12.61 -5.23
C LEU A 123 -6.53 13.71 -5.51
N VAL A 124 -7.70 13.54 -4.92
CA VAL A 124 -8.80 14.49 -4.97
C VAL A 124 -9.31 14.78 -3.56
N LEU A 125 -9.85 15.96 -3.36
CA LEU A 125 -10.62 16.26 -2.17
C LEU A 125 -12.02 15.65 -2.32
N VAL A 126 -12.45 14.87 -1.33
CA VAL A 126 -13.77 14.25 -1.25
C VAL A 126 -14.57 14.99 -0.21
N VAL A 127 -15.76 15.45 -0.59
CA VAL A 127 -16.63 16.27 0.24
C VAL A 127 -18.09 15.82 0.11
N PRO A 128 -18.93 16.03 1.12
CA PRO A 128 -20.38 15.90 0.97
C PRO A 128 -20.91 16.90 -0.07
N GLU A 129 -21.98 16.57 -0.79
CA GLU A 129 -22.54 17.43 -1.84
C GLU A 129 -23.00 18.82 -1.38
N TYR A 130 -23.34 18.97 -0.11
CA TYR A 130 -23.76 20.25 0.49
C TYR A 130 -22.57 21.11 0.99
N GLN A 131 -21.33 20.62 0.86
CA GLN A 131 -20.15 21.36 1.32
C GLN A 131 -19.89 22.59 0.43
N PRO A 132 -19.69 23.81 1.02
CA PRO A 132 -19.44 25.02 0.22
C PRO A 132 -18.29 24.93 -0.78
N LEU A 133 -17.32 24.07 -0.52
CA LEU A 133 -16.20 23.85 -1.45
C LEU A 133 -16.62 23.27 -2.81
N VAL A 134 -17.82 22.67 -2.91
CA VAL A 134 -18.34 22.09 -4.17
C VAL A 134 -18.44 23.10 -5.31
N SER A 135 -18.59 24.39 -5.01
CA SER A 135 -18.61 25.44 -6.01
C SER A 135 -17.24 25.72 -6.66
N LYS A 136 -16.16 25.21 -6.08
CA LYS A 136 -14.81 25.38 -6.62
C LYS A 136 -14.47 24.28 -7.62
N LEU A 137 -13.87 24.64 -8.76
CA LEU A 137 -13.34 23.68 -9.74
C LEU A 137 -12.06 23.00 -9.24
N THR A 138 -11.23 23.77 -8.54
CA THR A 138 -9.98 23.29 -7.94
C THR A 138 -9.78 23.85 -6.55
N VAL A 139 -8.99 23.17 -5.73
CA VAL A 139 -8.59 23.61 -4.39
C VAL A 139 -7.11 23.39 -4.16
N LYS A 140 -6.53 24.21 -3.29
CA LYS A 140 -5.21 24.01 -2.70
C LYS A 140 -5.33 23.59 -1.23
N ILE A 141 -4.28 23.05 -0.65
CA ILE A 141 -4.30 22.56 0.72
C ILE A 141 -4.79 23.61 1.73
N LYS A 142 -4.41 24.89 1.53
CA LYS A 142 -4.85 26.02 2.35
C LYS A 142 -6.37 26.28 2.32
N ASP A 143 -7.06 25.86 1.26
CA ASP A 143 -8.50 26.05 1.13
C ASP A 143 -9.30 25.08 1.99
N PHE A 144 -8.79 23.86 2.17
CA PHE A 144 -9.53 22.78 2.81
C PHE A 144 -8.99 22.35 4.20
N VAL A 145 -7.74 22.65 4.51
CA VAL A 145 -7.12 22.24 5.80
C VAL A 145 -7.82 22.82 7.05
N LYS A 146 -8.58 23.89 6.89
CA LYS A 146 -9.37 24.53 7.95
C LYS A 146 -10.66 23.78 8.34
N PHE A 147 -11.12 22.87 7.48
CA PHE A 147 -12.28 22.03 7.74
C PHE A 147 -11.91 20.79 8.56
N GLU A 148 -12.89 20.16 9.18
CA GLU A 148 -12.70 18.88 9.85
C GLU A 148 -12.37 17.79 8.83
N MET A 149 -11.29 17.05 9.07
CA MET A 149 -10.78 16.03 8.17
C MET A 149 -11.04 14.64 8.74
N VAL A 150 -11.44 13.73 7.87
CA VAL A 150 -11.39 12.28 8.11
C VAL A 150 -10.16 11.75 7.40
N GLY A 151 -9.26 11.12 8.12
CA GLY A 151 -7.97 10.66 7.59
C GLY A 151 -7.74 9.17 7.75
N LEU A 152 -6.62 8.71 7.22
CA LEU A 152 -6.10 7.38 7.52
C LEU A 152 -5.30 7.41 8.82
N GLU A 153 -5.25 6.26 9.50
CA GLU A 153 -4.46 6.07 10.71
C GLU A 153 -2.97 6.37 10.50
N LYS A 154 -2.30 6.66 11.62
CA LYS A 154 -0.85 6.82 11.67
C LYS A 154 -0.16 5.56 11.14
N GLY A 155 0.79 5.75 10.21
CA GLY A 155 1.47 4.66 9.50
C GLY A 155 1.06 4.53 8.03
N SER A 156 -0.08 5.07 7.63
CA SER A 156 -0.44 5.19 6.22
C SER A 156 0.53 6.13 5.49
N SER A 157 1.14 5.66 4.41
CA SER A 157 2.01 6.48 3.56
C SER A 157 1.28 7.65 2.90
N LEU A 158 0.00 7.47 2.57
CA LEU A 158 -0.85 8.56 2.06
C LEU A 158 -1.05 9.64 3.12
N GLN A 159 -1.41 9.25 4.35
CA GLN A 159 -1.61 10.21 5.43
C GLN A 159 -0.31 10.94 5.77
N ALA A 160 0.80 10.23 5.89
CA ALA A 160 2.11 10.82 6.14
C ALA A 160 2.52 11.83 5.05
N MET A 161 2.21 11.54 3.79
CA MET A 161 2.46 12.47 2.69
C MET A 161 1.60 13.73 2.80
N ILE A 162 0.29 13.61 3.09
CA ILE A 162 -0.61 14.75 3.29
C ILE A 162 -0.12 15.60 4.47
N ASP A 163 0.19 14.97 5.61
CA ASP A 163 0.68 15.64 6.81
C ASP A 163 1.99 16.43 6.53
N LYS A 164 2.89 15.84 5.74
CA LYS A 164 4.13 16.51 5.30
C LYS A 164 3.86 17.75 4.44
N GLN A 165 2.84 17.71 3.57
CA GLN A 165 2.47 18.88 2.75
C GLN A 165 1.83 19.99 3.60
N VAL A 166 0.99 19.63 4.57
CA VAL A 166 0.43 20.57 5.56
C VAL A 166 1.54 21.25 6.34
N GLN A 167 2.51 20.47 6.82
CA GLN A 167 3.64 20.99 7.60
C GLN A 167 4.56 21.89 6.76
N LYS A 168 4.85 21.53 5.51
CA LYS A 168 5.68 22.35 4.59
C LYS A 168 5.10 23.75 4.37
N GLN A 169 3.77 23.90 4.44
CA GLN A 169 3.08 25.19 4.28
C GLN A 169 2.81 25.89 5.62
N ASN A 170 3.36 25.38 6.74
CA ASN A 170 3.13 25.90 8.10
C ASN A 170 1.63 25.93 8.48
N LEU A 171 0.85 24.99 7.96
CA LEU A 171 -0.58 24.85 8.24
C LEU A 171 -0.82 23.80 9.34
N LYS A 172 -2.04 23.81 9.90
CA LYS A 172 -2.49 22.79 10.87
C LYS A 172 -3.77 22.13 10.36
N MET A 173 -3.77 20.81 10.28
CA MET A 173 -4.94 20.03 9.91
C MET A 173 -5.81 19.73 11.13
N LYS A 174 -7.11 19.90 11.00
CA LYS A 174 -8.09 19.50 12.02
C LYS A 174 -8.54 18.08 11.76
N LYS A 175 -7.79 17.09 12.24
CA LYS A 175 -8.19 15.68 12.14
C LYS A 175 -9.27 15.39 13.18
N LYS A 176 -10.47 15.03 12.74
CA LYS A 176 -11.61 14.66 13.59
C LYS A 176 -11.66 13.16 13.84
N LEU A 177 -11.41 12.38 12.79
CA LEU A 177 -11.50 10.93 12.81
C LEU A 177 -10.37 10.32 11.98
N GLU A 178 -9.92 9.14 12.37
CA GLU A 178 -8.96 8.34 11.63
C GLU A 178 -9.48 6.90 11.50
N THR A 179 -9.23 6.26 10.35
CA THR A 179 -9.62 4.87 10.05
C THR A 179 -8.58 4.18 9.18
N VAL A 180 -8.67 2.87 9.04
CA VAL A 180 -7.71 2.05 8.29
C VAL A 180 -8.04 1.93 6.80
N SER A 181 -9.28 2.25 6.38
CA SER A 181 -9.75 1.95 5.02
C SER A 181 -10.35 3.15 4.29
N PHE A 182 -10.23 3.15 2.96
CA PHE A 182 -10.87 4.15 2.10
C PHE A 182 -12.41 4.04 2.15
N GLU A 183 -12.94 2.85 2.34
CA GLU A 183 -14.38 2.62 2.51
C GLU A 183 -14.90 3.28 3.79
N GLY A 184 -14.17 3.12 4.92
CA GLY A 184 -14.51 3.79 6.17
C GLY A 184 -14.49 5.32 6.03
N ILE A 185 -13.46 5.88 5.37
CA ILE A 185 -13.39 7.31 5.07
C ILE A 185 -14.59 7.73 4.23
N ARG A 186 -14.89 7.02 3.14
CA ARG A 186 -16.02 7.33 2.26
C ARG A 186 -17.33 7.43 3.03
N GLY A 187 -17.65 6.41 3.84
CA GLY A 187 -18.88 6.39 4.64
C GLY A 187 -18.95 7.54 5.66
N MET A 188 -17.83 7.87 6.31
CA MET A 188 -17.78 8.96 7.28
C MET A 188 -17.93 10.34 6.62
N VAL A 189 -17.31 10.54 5.43
CA VAL A 189 -17.48 11.79 4.67
C VAL A 189 -18.93 11.92 4.18
N GLU A 190 -19.52 10.84 3.67
CA GLU A 190 -20.92 10.83 3.23
C GLU A 190 -21.91 11.12 4.36
N ALA A 191 -21.61 10.66 5.58
CA ALA A 191 -22.36 10.96 6.80
C ALA A 191 -22.11 12.39 7.33
N GLY A 192 -21.27 13.20 6.67
CA GLY A 192 -21.04 14.59 7.05
C GLY A 192 -20.06 14.79 8.21
N LEU A 193 -19.26 13.77 8.56
CA LEU A 193 -18.32 13.84 9.67
C LEU A 193 -17.05 14.63 9.35
N GLY A 194 -16.87 15.05 8.11
CA GLY A 194 -15.74 15.85 7.65
C GLY A 194 -15.52 15.70 6.14
N ILE A 195 -14.35 16.10 5.70
CA ILE A 195 -13.89 15.97 4.32
C ILE A 195 -12.62 15.14 4.29
N SER A 196 -12.19 14.62 3.12
CA SER A 196 -11.00 13.80 3.04
C SER A 196 -10.24 13.97 1.73
N VAL A 197 -8.97 13.58 1.73
CA VAL A 197 -8.15 13.46 0.52
C VAL A 197 -7.98 11.99 0.21
N LEU A 198 -8.49 11.56 -0.95
CA LEU A 198 -8.45 10.16 -1.39
C LEU A 198 -7.91 10.03 -2.82
N PRO A 199 -7.39 8.85 -3.19
CA PRO A 199 -7.10 8.53 -4.57
C PRO A 199 -8.37 8.54 -5.43
N THR A 200 -8.29 9.10 -6.63
CA THR A 200 -9.44 9.19 -7.55
C THR A 200 -10.06 7.82 -7.83
N GLY A 201 -9.23 6.80 -8.06
CA GLY A 201 -9.72 5.45 -8.34
C GLY A 201 -10.43 4.79 -7.15
N ALA A 202 -10.12 5.18 -5.91
CA ALA A 202 -10.79 4.67 -4.72
C ALA A 202 -12.20 5.26 -4.50
N ILE A 203 -12.51 6.40 -5.11
CA ILE A 203 -13.80 7.08 -4.90
C ILE A 203 -14.68 7.13 -6.15
N LYS A 204 -14.09 7.22 -7.35
CA LYS A 204 -14.80 7.38 -8.62
C LYS A 204 -15.93 6.35 -8.85
N PRO A 205 -15.77 5.06 -8.53
CA PRO A 205 -16.81 4.06 -8.72
C PRO A 205 -18.10 4.35 -7.93
N TYR A 206 -17.99 5.06 -6.83
CA TYR A 206 -19.10 5.30 -5.89
C TYR A 206 -19.82 6.64 -6.09
N LEU A 207 -19.28 7.55 -6.90
CA LEU A 207 -19.82 8.91 -7.04
C LEU A 207 -21.27 8.96 -7.56
N LYS A 208 -21.67 7.98 -8.39
CA LYS A 208 -23.03 7.92 -8.93
C LYS A 208 -24.08 7.47 -7.92
N SER A 209 -23.66 6.69 -6.91
CA SER A 209 -24.53 6.08 -5.90
C SER A 209 -24.42 6.72 -4.52
N SER A 210 -23.65 7.80 -4.38
CA SER A 210 -23.37 8.48 -3.11
C SER A 210 -23.65 9.97 -3.19
N LYS A 211 -23.84 10.60 -2.03
CA LYS A 211 -23.98 12.06 -1.88
C LYS A 211 -22.62 12.75 -1.73
N LEU A 212 -21.64 12.29 -2.51
CA LEU A 212 -20.28 12.79 -2.48
C LEU A 212 -19.92 13.55 -3.76
N LYS A 213 -19.07 14.53 -3.62
CA LYS A 213 -18.43 15.24 -4.73
C LYS A 213 -16.92 15.16 -4.57
N ILE A 214 -16.22 15.22 -5.72
CA ILE A 214 -14.77 15.31 -5.76
C ILE A 214 -14.36 16.65 -6.33
N ILE A 215 -13.30 17.21 -5.77
CA ILE A 215 -12.72 18.48 -6.22
C ILE A 215 -11.24 18.22 -6.51
N LYS A 216 -10.76 18.68 -7.65
CA LYS A 216 -9.36 18.52 -8.05
C LYS A 216 -8.46 19.32 -7.08
N ILE A 217 -7.39 18.68 -6.61
CA ILE A 217 -6.33 19.37 -5.86
C ILE A 217 -5.32 19.89 -6.89
N ASP A 218 -5.15 21.21 -6.95
CA ASP A 218 -4.27 21.89 -7.89
C ASP A 218 -2.90 22.15 -7.27
N GLU A 219 -2.23 21.06 -6.92
CA GLU A 219 -0.85 21.03 -6.38
C GLU A 219 -0.15 19.78 -6.90
N GLU A 220 1.15 19.88 -7.19
CA GLU A 220 1.93 18.79 -7.81
C GLU A 220 1.94 17.51 -6.96
N TRP A 221 1.97 17.65 -5.63
CA TRP A 221 1.98 16.52 -4.73
C TRP A 221 0.72 15.63 -4.82
N ALA A 222 -0.37 16.15 -5.39
CA ALA A 222 -1.58 15.36 -5.60
C ALA A 222 -1.43 14.32 -6.71
N LYS A 223 -0.42 14.44 -7.58
CA LYS A 223 -0.04 13.41 -8.54
C LYS A 223 1.00 12.50 -7.90
N ARG A 224 0.79 11.21 -7.95
CA ARG A 224 1.67 10.22 -7.36
C ARG A 224 2.08 9.15 -8.36
N SER A 225 3.29 8.63 -8.21
CA SER A 225 3.75 7.43 -8.89
C SER A 225 3.58 6.22 -7.97
N ILE A 226 3.07 5.15 -8.53
CA ILE A 226 3.06 3.83 -7.90
C ILE A 226 4.16 3.03 -8.58
N LYS A 227 4.98 2.38 -7.77
CA LYS A 227 6.18 1.68 -8.22
C LYS A 227 6.19 0.24 -7.76
N ILE A 228 6.91 -0.59 -8.50
CA ILE A 228 7.21 -1.96 -8.15
C ILE A 228 8.63 -2.03 -7.62
N ALA A 229 8.84 -2.76 -6.53
CA ALA A 229 10.15 -3.13 -6.00
C ALA A 229 10.36 -4.62 -6.09
N ILE A 230 11.52 -5.03 -6.58
CA ILE A 230 12.03 -6.40 -6.51
C ILE A 230 13.47 -6.37 -6.02
N LYS A 231 13.97 -7.49 -5.48
CA LYS A 231 15.35 -7.54 -4.98
C LYS A 231 16.35 -7.59 -6.14
N ASN A 232 16.16 -8.51 -7.07
CA ASN A 232 16.79 -8.63 -8.39
C ASN A 232 15.94 -9.58 -9.25
N ASP A 233 16.23 -9.68 -10.54
CA ASP A 233 15.43 -10.49 -11.46
C ASP A 233 15.50 -11.99 -11.14
N ASP A 234 16.66 -12.48 -10.71
CA ASP A 234 16.87 -13.90 -10.37
C ASP A 234 16.17 -14.31 -9.07
N SER A 235 15.84 -13.34 -8.20
CA SER A 235 15.24 -13.62 -6.89
C SER A 235 13.74 -13.91 -6.93
N ILE A 236 13.05 -13.63 -8.04
CA ILE A 236 11.58 -13.72 -8.12
C ILE A 236 11.08 -15.01 -8.78
N GLY A 237 11.98 -15.88 -9.25
CA GLY A 237 11.63 -17.12 -9.95
C GLY A 237 10.84 -16.90 -11.24
N LYS A 238 10.54 -17.99 -11.97
CA LYS A 238 9.81 -17.92 -13.26
C LYS A 238 8.39 -17.37 -13.13
N ALA A 239 7.66 -17.81 -12.12
CA ALA A 239 6.28 -17.35 -11.88
C ALA A 239 6.23 -15.85 -11.52
N GLY A 240 7.19 -15.38 -10.70
CA GLY A 240 7.35 -13.97 -10.37
C GLY A 240 7.71 -13.11 -11.58
N ALA A 241 8.61 -13.59 -12.45
CA ALA A 241 8.96 -12.91 -13.68
C ALA A 241 7.77 -12.77 -14.65
N LEU A 242 6.92 -13.81 -14.77
CA LEU A 242 5.68 -13.73 -15.55
C LEU A 242 4.71 -12.68 -15.01
N LEU A 243 4.53 -12.64 -13.68
CA LEU A 243 3.69 -11.63 -13.06
C LEU A 243 4.28 -10.22 -13.23
N LEU A 244 5.58 -10.04 -12.98
CA LEU A 244 6.25 -8.76 -13.17
C LEU A 244 6.06 -8.23 -14.59
N ASN A 245 6.35 -9.05 -15.60
CA ASN A 245 6.17 -8.67 -17.00
C ASN A 245 4.72 -8.29 -17.34
N HIS A 246 3.75 -9.00 -16.73
CA HIS A 246 2.34 -8.68 -16.92
C HIS A 246 1.94 -7.34 -16.28
N LEU A 247 2.51 -7.01 -15.12
CA LEU A 247 2.20 -5.74 -14.42
C LEU A 247 2.80 -4.51 -15.12
N ILE A 248 3.91 -4.67 -15.84
CA ILE A 248 4.62 -3.56 -16.53
C ILE A 248 4.29 -3.45 -18.01
N SER A 249 3.51 -4.38 -18.58
CA SER A 249 3.02 -4.33 -19.97
C SER A 249 1.82 -3.42 -20.09
#